data_371c1beebde1987af49fd4f418cd0af0
#
_entry.id   371c1beebde1987af49fd4f418cd0af0
#
_cell.length_a   1.000
_cell.length_b   1.000
_cell.length_c   1.000
_cell.angle_alpha   90.00
_cell.angle_beta   90.00
_cell.angle_gamma   90.00
#
_symmetry.space_group_name_H-M   'P 1'
#
loop_
_entity.id
_entity.type
_entity.pdbx_description
1 polymer ?
#
loop_
_entity_poly.entity_id
_entity_poly.type
_entity_poly.pdbx_seq_one_letter_code
_entity_poly.pdbx_strand_id
1 'polypeptide(L)'
;DFVIFTGDLTHTTDDPKERRKRMTEFRDIAAQLKVKTVRFIPGEHDASLDNGKAFKEFFGAPNYTFDHKGVHFIVLDNVSDPGAQLGEVQLAWLADDLKKQAQDARIVVFAHRPLFDLYPQWDWATRDGAKAIELLMPHTNVTVFYGHIHQEHHQMTGHIAHHSAKSLIFPLPVAGSQPKRSPLPWDPA
;
A
#
# COMPACT_ATOMS: atom_id res chain seq x y z
N ASP A 1 -19.51 3.93 -3.44
CA ASP A 1 -18.45 3.21 -4.17
C ASP A 1 -17.27 4.14 -4.39
N PHE A 2 -16.05 3.62 -4.28
CA PHE A 2 -14.80 4.32 -4.50
C PHE A 2 -13.79 3.43 -5.21
N VAL A 3 -12.75 4.01 -5.77
CA VAL A 3 -11.55 3.33 -6.27
C VAL A 3 -10.38 3.72 -5.38
N ILE A 4 -9.52 2.78 -5.07
CA ILE A 4 -8.24 3.03 -4.40
C ILE A 4 -7.10 2.43 -5.23
N PHE A 5 -6.07 3.20 -5.46
CA PHE A 5 -4.82 2.75 -6.06
C PHE A 5 -3.82 2.42 -4.96
N THR A 6 -3.26 1.22 -5.02
CA THR A 6 -2.42 0.66 -3.95
C THR A 6 -0.93 0.98 -4.08
N GLY A 7 -0.60 2.11 -4.70
CA GLY A 7 0.77 2.61 -4.84
C GLY A 7 1.41 2.29 -6.18
N ASP A 8 2.64 2.78 -6.35
CA ASP A 8 3.40 2.74 -7.60
C ASP A 8 2.59 3.31 -8.78
N LEU A 9 2.07 4.51 -8.54
CA LEU A 9 1.25 5.26 -9.49
C LEU A 9 2.06 5.71 -10.70
N THR A 10 3.37 5.92 -10.46
CA THR A 10 4.33 6.37 -11.47
C THR A 10 5.62 5.56 -11.34
N HIS A 11 6.42 5.57 -12.39
CA HIS A 11 7.75 4.96 -12.35
C HIS A 11 8.79 5.92 -11.78
N THR A 12 9.72 5.41 -10.97
CA THR A 12 10.78 6.20 -10.31
C THR A 12 11.64 6.98 -11.31
N THR A 13 11.98 8.20 -10.95
CA THR A 13 12.99 9.02 -11.63
C THR A 13 13.64 9.96 -10.63
N ASP A 14 14.96 10.15 -10.75
CA ASP A 14 15.73 11.09 -9.93
C ASP A 14 15.50 12.56 -10.34
N ASP A 15 15.00 12.82 -11.56
CA ASP A 15 14.65 14.16 -12.01
C ASP A 15 13.35 14.63 -11.35
N PRO A 16 13.39 15.66 -10.47
CA PRO A 16 12.21 16.17 -9.78
C PRO A 16 11.15 16.76 -10.70
N LYS A 17 11.54 17.28 -11.87
CA LYS A 17 10.61 17.86 -12.86
C LYS A 17 9.86 16.74 -13.58
N GLU A 18 10.60 15.73 -14.04
CA GLU A 18 10.02 14.57 -14.69
C GLU A 18 9.10 13.81 -13.72
N ARG A 19 9.49 13.66 -12.45
CA ARG A 19 8.64 13.04 -11.42
C ARG A 19 7.29 13.75 -11.30
N ARG A 20 7.29 15.08 -11.17
CA ARG A 20 6.05 15.87 -11.08
C ARG A 20 5.21 15.79 -12.34
N LYS A 21 5.85 15.75 -13.50
CA LYS A 21 5.17 15.56 -14.79
C LYS A 21 4.43 14.23 -14.81
N ARG A 22 5.09 13.12 -14.44
CA ARG A 22 4.45 11.79 -14.38
C ARG A 22 3.30 11.75 -13.40
N MET A 23 3.45 12.35 -12.22
CA MET A 23 2.37 12.45 -11.22
C MET A 23 1.18 13.26 -11.76
N THR A 24 1.44 14.35 -12.50
CA THR A 24 0.40 15.12 -13.16
C THR A 24 -0.34 14.27 -14.20
N GLU A 25 0.38 13.60 -15.08
CA GLU A 25 -0.19 12.73 -16.12
C GLU A 25 -1.05 11.62 -15.49
N PHE A 26 -0.54 10.94 -14.47
CA PHE A 26 -1.29 9.90 -13.78
C PHE A 26 -2.57 10.46 -13.13
N ARG A 27 -2.47 11.59 -12.40
CA ARG A 27 -3.62 12.24 -11.77
C ARG A 27 -4.69 12.61 -12.79
N ASP A 28 -4.29 13.17 -13.94
CA ASP A 28 -5.19 13.62 -14.99
C ASP A 28 -5.86 12.42 -15.70
N ILE A 29 -5.17 11.29 -15.83
CA ILE A 29 -5.77 10.03 -16.30
C ILE A 29 -6.76 9.48 -15.26
N ALA A 30 -6.37 9.42 -13.99
CA ALA A 30 -7.24 8.93 -12.91
C ALA A 30 -8.50 9.79 -12.73
N ALA A 31 -8.42 11.09 -13.01
CA ALA A 31 -9.56 12.00 -12.97
C ALA A 31 -10.65 11.69 -14.02
N GLN A 32 -10.36 10.88 -15.04
CA GLN A 32 -11.33 10.45 -16.05
C GLN A 32 -12.19 9.27 -15.58
N LEU A 33 -11.89 8.67 -14.43
CA LEU A 33 -12.72 7.62 -13.84
C LEU A 33 -14.13 8.16 -13.54
N LYS A 34 -15.15 7.39 -13.90
CA LYS A 34 -16.55 7.76 -13.63
C LYS A 34 -16.94 7.68 -12.15
N VAL A 35 -16.09 7.11 -11.31
CA VAL A 35 -16.29 7.01 -9.86
C VAL A 35 -15.94 8.35 -9.21
N LYS A 36 -16.86 8.90 -8.40
CA LYS A 36 -16.69 10.22 -7.78
C LYS A 36 -15.55 10.29 -6.74
N THR A 37 -15.26 9.18 -6.08
CA THR A 37 -14.24 9.12 -5.03
C THR A 37 -13.11 8.22 -5.48
N VAL A 38 -11.95 8.82 -5.70
CA VAL A 38 -10.70 8.12 -5.98
C VAL A 38 -9.73 8.40 -4.85
N ARG A 39 -9.06 7.38 -4.37
CA ARG A 39 -8.09 7.44 -3.27
C ARG A 39 -6.76 6.86 -3.71
N PHE A 40 -5.71 7.38 -3.13
CA PHE A 40 -4.34 7.02 -3.49
C PHE A 40 -3.56 6.67 -2.22
N ILE A 41 -2.71 5.66 -2.32
CA ILE A 41 -1.66 5.40 -1.35
C ILE A 41 -0.30 5.46 -2.05
N PRO A 42 0.78 5.83 -1.37
CA PRO A 42 2.09 5.87 -2.01
C PRO A 42 2.65 4.47 -2.24
N GLY A 43 3.36 4.27 -3.35
CA GLY A 43 4.31 3.19 -3.55
C GLY A 43 5.75 3.72 -3.44
N GLU A 44 6.75 2.83 -3.42
CA GLU A 44 8.16 3.23 -3.32
C GLU A 44 8.59 4.04 -4.54
N HIS A 45 8.04 3.76 -5.71
CA HIS A 45 8.32 4.52 -6.93
C HIS A 45 7.80 5.96 -6.87
N ASP A 46 6.77 6.22 -6.07
CA ASP A 46 6.16 7.55 -5.90
C ASP A 46 6.81 8.36 -4.79
N ALA A 47 7.28 7.72 -3.71
CA ALA A 47 7.48 8.40 -2.44
C ALA A 47 8.87 8.22 -1.81
N SER A 48 9.63 7.15 -2.11
CA SER A 48 10.86 6.83 -1.36
C SER A 48 12.00 7.83 -1.55
N LEU A 49 12.09 8.49 -2.71
CA LEU A 49 13.22 9.37 -3.05
C LEU A 49 13.20 10.73 -2.33
N ASP A 50 12.04 11.18 -1.85
CA ASP A 50 11.90 12.50 -1.23
C ASP A 50 11.04 12.48 0.05
N ASN A 51 10.94 11.31 0.67
CA ASN A 51 10.14 11.07 1.86
C ASN A 51 8.66 11.47 1.67
N GLY A 52 8.12 11.16 0.50
CA GLY A 52 6.72 11.39 0.16
C GLY A 52 6.35 12.85 -0.11
N LYS A 53 7.32 13.77 -0.27
CA LYS A 53 7.02 15.20 -0.48
C LYS A 53 6.22 15.43 -1.77
N ALA A 54 6.69 14.88 -2.90
CA ALA A 54 5.99 15.01 -4.16
C ALA A 54 4.63 14.29 -4.12
N PHE A 55 4.55 13.09 -3.54
CA PHE A 55 3.28 12.40 -3.35
C PHE A 55 2.26 13.28 -2.60
N LYS A 56 2.66 13.88 -1.48
CA LYS A 56 1.78 14.79 -0.69
C LYS A 56 1.29 15.98 -1.50
N GLU A 57 2.13 16.54 -2.35
CA GLU A 57 1.80 17.68 -3.20
C GLU A 57 0.67 17.34 -4.19
N PHE A 58 0.66 16.12 -4.74
CA PHE A 58 -0.26 15.72 -5.81
C PHE A 58 -1.49 14.96 -5.32
N PHE A 59 -1.35 14.15 -4.27
CA PHE A 59 -2.36 13.17 -3.85
C PHE A 59 -2.81 13.35 -2.38
N GLY A 60 -2.18 14.24 -1.63
CA GLY A 60 -2.54 14.51 -0.24
C GLY A 60 -1.77 13.66 0.77
N ALA A 61 -2.34 13.49 1.96
CA ALA A 61 -1.70 12.74 3.04
C ALA A 61 -1.38 11.29 2.62
N PRO A 62 -0.17 10.77 2.90
CA PRO A 62 0.20 9.40 2.52
C PRO A 62 -0.39 8.36 3.47
N ASN A 63 -0.77 8.74 4.69
CA ASN A 63 -1.50 7.92 5.65
C ASN A 63 -2.73 8.67 6.14
N TYR A 64 -3.86 7.98 6.23
CA TYR A 64 -5.15 8.56 6.64
C TYR A 64 -6.17 7.47 6.94
N THR A 65 -7.30 7.86 7.56
CA THR A 65 -8.46 7.00 7.73
C THR A 65 -9.70 7.59 7.09
N PHE A 66 -10.68 6.75 6.81
CA PHE A 66 -12.02 7.17 6.38
C PHE A 66 -13.03 6.06 6.63
N ASP A 67 -14.29 6.45 6.79
CA ASP A 67 -15.39 5.49 6.94
C ASP A 67 -16.24 5.45 5.67
N HIS A 68 -16.66 4.25 5.29
CA HIS A 68 -17.58 4.08 4.17
C HIS A 68 -18.50 2.88 4.41
N LYS A 69 -19.81 3.10 4.40
CA LYS A 69 -20.84 2.07 4.55
C LYS A 69 -20.63 1.15 5.77
N GLY A 70 -20.26 1.73 6.91
CA GLY A 70 -20.05 1.01 8.16
C GLY A 70 -18.78 0.14 8.19
N VAL A 71 -17.82 0.43 7.35
CA VAL A 71 -16.48 -0.14 7.37
C VAL A 71 -15.47 0.98 7.64
N HIS A 72 -14.57 0.76 8.58
CA HIS A 72 -13.46 1.66 8.87
C HIS A 72 -12.26 1.31 7.99
N PHE A 73 -11.75 2.28 7.26
CA PHE A 73 -10.62 2.12 6.35
C PHE A 73 -9.40 2.86 6.86
N ILE A 74 -8.26 2.17 6.89
CA ILE A 74 -6.97 2.70 7.34
C ILE A 74 -5.98 2.59 6.18
N VAL A 75 -5.33 3.69 5.83
CA VAL A 75 -4.26 3.74 4.85
C VAL A 75 -2.95 3.95 5.58
N LEU A 76 -1.98 3.06 5.37
CA LEU A 76 -0.66 3.09 5.95
C LEU A 76 0.38 3.49 4.90
N ASP A 77 1.26 4.40 5.25
CA ASP A 77 2.45 4.76 4.47
C ASP A 77 3.65 3.95 4.96
N ASN A 78 4.02 2.94 4.23
CA ASN A 78 5.16 2.07 4.54
C ASN A 78 6.30 2.16 3.50
N VAL A 79 6.34 3.27 2.74
CA VAL A 79 7.31 3.45 1.65
C VAL A 79 7.95 4.83 1.58
N SER A 80 7.36 5.88 2.16
CA SER A 80 7.96 7.22 2.18
C SER A 80 9.25 7.24 3.00
N ASP A 81 9.33 6.45 4.08
CA ASP A 81 10.59 6.18 4.75
C ASP A 81 11.43 5.23 3.86
N PRO A 82 12.66 5.61 3.46
CA PRO A 82 13.50 4.76 2.60
C PRO A 82 13.88 3.43 3.25
N GLY A 83 13.68 3.28 4.57
CA GLY A 83 13.81 2.01 5.28
C GLY A 83 12.63 1.07 5.08
N ALA A 84 11.61 1.46 4.30
CA ALA A 84 10.39 0.69 4.08
C ALA A 84 9.71 0.27 5.39
N GLN A 85 9.42 1.24 6.22
CA GLN A 85 8.83 1.07 7.57
C GLN A 85 7.72 2.11 7.83
N LEU A 86 6.87 1.81 8.80
CA LEU A 86 5.86 2.73 9.30
C LEU A 86 6.48 3.76 10.26
N GLY A 87 7.40 3.31 11.10
CA GLY A 87 8.04 4.09 12.16
C GLY A 87 7.14 4.30 13.37
N GLU A 88 7.76 4.69 14.49
CA GLU A 88 7.07 4.80 15.79
C GLU A 88 5.91 5.81 15.79
N VAL A 89 6.05 6.91 15.05
CA VAL A 89 5.01 7.95 14.98
C VAL A 89 3.74 7.42 14.32
N GLN A 90 3.86 6.70 13.20
CA GLN A 90 2.70 6.15 12.52
C GLN A 90 2.12 4.94 13.26
N LEU A 91 2.95 4.12 13.90
CA LEU A 91 2.48 3.02 14.76
C LEU A 91 1.68 3.56 15.96
N ALA A 92 2.13 4.64 16.60
CA ALA A 92 1.39 5.29 17.68
C ALA A 92 0.05 5.87 17.17
N TRP A 93 0.06 6.52 16.00
CA TRP A 93 -1.16 7.01 15.35
C TRP A 93 -2.15 5.86 15.04
N LEU A 94 -1.66 4.74 14.52
CA LEU A 94 -2.47 3.54 14.26
C LEU A 94 -3.09 3.01 15.56
N ALA A 95 -2.29 2.88 16.62
CA ALA A 95 -2.77 2.43 17.92
C ALA A 95 -3.87 3.36 18.49
N ASP A 96 -3.70 4.68 18.35
CA ASP A 96 -4.67 5.66 18.85
C ASP A 96 -5.96 5.70 18.01
N ASP A 97 -5.87 5.37 16.73
CA ASP A 97 -7.05 5.22 15.90
C ASP A 97 -7.83 3.94 16.22
N LEU A 98 -7.12 2.82 16.33
CA LEU A 98 -7.73 1.52 16.66
C LEU A 98 -8.42 1.50 18.04
N LYS A 99 -7.90 2.24 19.03
CA LYS A 99 -8.57 2.39 20.34
C LYS A 99 -9.99 2.98 20.26
N LYS A 100 -10.31 3.68 19.19
CA LYS A 100 -11.64 4.29 18.97
C LYS A 100 -12.61 3.31 18.31
N GLN A 101 -12.11 2.19 17.80
CA GLN A 101 -12.91 1.20 17.11
C GLN A 101 -13.38 0.10 18.06
N ALA A 102 -14.60 -0.39 17.86
CA ALA A 102 -15.08 -1.57 18.57
C ALA A 102 -14.24 -2.80 18.16
N GLN A 103 -14.10 -3.77 19.06
CA GLN A 103 -13.33 -4.99 18.81
C GLN A 103 -13.83 -5.77 17.58
N ASP A 104 -15.14 -5.73 17.33
CA ASP A 104 -15.83 -6.38 16.21
C ASP A 104 -16.08 -5.45 15.02
N ALA A 105 -15.56 -4.22 15.06
CA ALA A 105 -15.65 -3.30 13.93
C ALA A 105 -15.06 -3.93 12.67
N ARG A 106 -15.69 -3.67 11.52
CA ARG A 106 -15.13 -4.07 10.23
C ARG A 106 -14.04 -3.09 9.83
N ILE A 107 -12.80 -3.56 9.81
CA ILE A 107 -11.61 -2.77 9.52
C ILE A 107 -10.96 -3.28 8.23
N VAL A 108 -10.69 -2.36 7.31
CA VAL A 108 -9.92 -2.64 6.10
C VAL A 108 -8.68 -1.76 6.10
N VAL A 109 -7.51 -2.38 5.99
CA VAL A 109 -6.21 -1.71 5.96
C VAL A 109 -5.64 -1.77 4.54
N PHE A 110 -5.11 -0.67 4.06
CA PHE A 110 -4.33 -0.60 2.83
C PHE A 110 -2.89 -0.22 3.14
N ALA A 111 -1.96 -0.94 2.57
CA ALA A 111 -0.53 -0.63 2.58
C ALA A 111 0.06 -0.96 1.22
N HIS A 112 1.17 -0.35 0.81
CA HIS A 112 1.78 -0.71 -0.47
C HIS A 112 2.54 -2.04 -0.36
N ARG A 113 3.47 -2.16 0.57
CA ARG A 113 4.24 -3.38 0.81
C ARG A 113 3.51 -4.31 1.79
N PRO A 114 3.67 -5.64 1.68
CA PRO A 114 3.13 -6.57 2.67
C PRO A 114 3.57 -6.20 4.09
N LEU A 115 2.68 -6.35 5.06
CA LEU A 115 3.01 -6.18 6.49
C LEU A 115 3.74 -7.39 7.07
N PHE A 116 3.71 -8.52 6.38
CA PHE A 116 4.41 -9.77 6.74
C PHE A 116 5.59 -10.02 5.80
N ASP A 117 6.52 -10.86 6.22
CA ASP A 117 7.69 -11.21 5.43
C ASP A 117 7.38 -12.35 4.48
N LEU A 118 7.03 -12.00 3.24
CA LEU A 118 6.72 -12.99 2.19
C LEU A 118 7.96 -13.73 1.71
N TYR A 119 9.07 -13.04 1.51
CA TYR A 119 10.31 -13.62 1.03
C TYR A 119 11.50 -12.72 1.38
N PRO A 120 12.23 -13.00 2.48
CA PRO A 120 13.30 -12.15 3.02
C PRO A 120 14.37 -11.76 2.00
N GLN A 121 14.71 -12.68 1.09
CA GLN A 121 15.78 -12.47 0.10
C GLN A 121 15.45 -11.40 -0.93
N TRP A 122 14.18 -11.03 -1.09
CA TRP A 122 13.76 -10.02 -2.05
C TRP A 122 13.34 -8.69 -1.42
N ASP A 123 13.42 -8.58 -0.09
CA ASP A 123 13.07 -7.36 0.64
C ASP A 123 11.68 -6.83 0.26
N TRP A 124 10.67 -7.70 0.28
CA TRP A 124 9.31 -7.32 -0.07
C TRP A 124 8.48 -6.85 1.11
N ALA A 125 8.92 -7.08 2.33
CA ALA A 125 8.17 -6.77 3.53
C ALA A 125 8.23 -5.30 3.96
N THR A 126 7.31 -4.92 4.83
CA THR A 126 7.42 -3.75 5.69
C THR A 126 8.29 -4.12 6.88
N ARG A 127 9.37 -3.38 7.14
CA ARG A 127 10.38 -3.72 8.16
C ARG A 127 9.79 -3.91 9.56
N ASP A 128 8.85 -3.05 9.95
CA ASP A 128 8.17 -3.08 11.24
C ASP A 128 6.69 -3.49 11.12
N GLY A 129 6.34 -4.16 10.01
CA GLY A 129 4.97 -4.57 9.73
C GLY A 129 4.38 -5.52 10.77
N ALA A 130 5.20 -6.35 11.41
CA ALA A 130 4.79 -7.20 12.53
C ALA A 130 4.17 -6.39 13.68
N LYS A 131 4.71 -5.20 14.00
CA LYS A 131 4.14 -4.32 15.03
C LYS A 131 2.74 -3.81 14.64
N ALA A 132 2.52 -3.51 13.36
CA ALA A 132 1.19 -3.13 12.88
C ALA A 132 0.20 -4.30 12.96
N ILE A 133 0.63 -5.52 12.63
CA ILE A 133 -0.18 -6.73 12.77
C ILE A 133 -0.54 -6.96 14.24
N GLU A 134 0.41 -6.81 15.18
CA GLU A 134 0.16 -6.92 16.62
C GLU A 134 -0.91 -5.92 17.11
N LEU A 135 -0.88 -4.68 16.60
CA LEU A 135 -1.90 -3.67 16.92
C LEU A 135 -3.28 -4.02 16.36
N LEU A 136 -3.34 -4.66 15.20
CA LEU A 136 -4.59 -5.08 14.55
C LEU A 136 -5.18 -6.36 15.15
N MET A 137 -4.36 -7.22 15.75
CA MET A 137 -4.74 -8.56 16.24
C MET A 137 -5.90 -8.58 17.24
N PRO A 138 -6.10 -7.57 18.13
CA PRO A 138 -7.26 -7.52 19.02
C PRO A 138 -8.61 -7.36 18.32
N HIS A 139 -8.64 -6.88 17.06
CA HIS A 139 -9.88 -6.66 16.29
C HIS A 139 -10.23 -7.90 15.47
N THR A 140 -11.48 -8.38 15.59
CA THR A 140 -11.89 -9.68 15.04
C THR A 140 -12.21 -9.69 13.55
N ASN A 141 -12.45 -8.52 12.92
CA ASN A 141 -12.86 -8.37 11.53
C ASN A 141 -11.90 -7.46 10.76
N VAL A 142 -10.67 -7.93 10.55
CA VAL A 142 -9.63 -7.17 9.85
C VAL A 142 -9.28 -7.83 8.53
N THR A 143 -9.20 -7.01 7.47
CA THR A 143 -8.68 -7.40 6.16
C THR A 143 -7.62 -6.40 5.72
N VAL A 144 -6.49 -6.87 5.22
CA VAL A 144 -5.39 -6.04 4.72
C VAL A 144 -5.27 -6.24 3.20
N PHE A 145 -5.24 -5.15 2.45
CA PHE A 145 -4.92 -5.15 1.03
C PHE A 145 -3.55 -4.52 0.80
N TYR A 146 -2.76 -5.11 -0.09
CA TYR A 146 -1.42 -4.62 -0.42
C TYR A 146 -1.12 -4.79 -1.92
N GLY A 147 -0.09 -4.12 -2.40
CA GLY A 147 0.42 -4.15 -3.77
C GLY A 147 1.83 -4.71 -3.85
N HIS A 148 2.73 -3.98 -4.50
CA HIS A 148 4.18 -4.17 -4.55
C HIS A 148 4.69 -5.46 -5.23
N ILE A 149 4.08 -6.60 -4.93
CA ILE A 149 4.56 -7.91 -5.41
C ILE A 149 4.08 -8.26 -6.82
N HIS A 150 3.18 -7.48 -7.41
CA HIS A 150 2.60 -7.67 -8.74
C HIS A 150 1.93 -9.02 -8.97
N GLN A 151 1.45 -9.67 -7.91
CA GLN A 151 0.81 -10.98 -7.96
C GLN A 151 -0.51 -10.98 -7.22
N GLU A 152 -1.42 -11.83 -7.66
CA GLU A 152 -2.52 -12.25 -6.80
C GLU A 152 -1.96 -13.17 -5.72
N HIS A 153 -2.13 -12.78 -4.47
CA HIS A 153 -1.64 -13.52 -3.33
C HIS A 153 -2.56 -13.37 -2.14
N HIS A 154 -2.77 -14.47 -1.42
CA HIS A 154 -3.61 -14.52 -0.24
C HIS A 154 -2.84 -15.18 0.91
N GLN A 155 -2.84 -14.52 2.05
CA GLN A 155 -2.13 -14.95 3.26
C GLN A 155 -2.99 -14.70 4.49
N MET A 156 -2.90 -15.58 5.47
CA MET A 156 -3.49 -15.39 6.80
C MET A 156 -2.40 -15.17 7.84
N THR A 157 -2.58 -14.18 8.71
CA THR A 157 -1.80 -14.03 9.94
C THR A 157 -2.77 -14.07 11.11
N GLY A 158 -2.86 -15.22 11.79
CA GLY A 158 -3.96 -15.49 12.70
C GLY A 158 -5.29 -15.45 11.95
N HIS A 159 -6.19 -14.57 12.38
CA HIS A 159 -7.49 -14.35 11.72
C HIS A 159 -7.48 -13.19 10.72
N ILE A 160 -6.39 -12.45 10.61
CA ILE A 160 -6.26 -11.32 9.69
C ILE A 160 -5.98 -11.86 8.28
N ALA A 161 -6.86 -11.54 7.34
CA ALA A 161 -6.69 -11.89 5.93
C ALA A 161 -5.89 -10.80 5.21
N HIS A 162 -4.87 -11.19 4.44
CA HIS A 162 -4.08 -10.31 3.60
C HIS A 162 -4.28 -10.69 2.13
N HIS A 163 -4.53 -9.70 1.27
CA HIS A 163 -4.81 -9.90 -0.14
C HIS A 163 -4.04 -8.92 -1.01
N SER A 164 -3.50 -9.40 -2.12
CA SER A 164 -3.01 -8.56 -3.21
C SER A 164 -3.63 -9.01 -4.54
N ALA A 165 -3.67 -8.10 -5.50
CA ALA A 165 -4.08 -8.34 -6.86
C ALA A 165 -2.89 -8.28 -7.81
N LYS A 166 -3.05 -8.80 -9.02
CA LYS A 166 -2.09 -8.63 -10.11
C LYS A 166 -1.87 -7.14 -10.40
N SER A 167 -0.66 -6.77 -10.78
CA SER A 167 -0.35 -5.43 -11.26
C SER A 167 -1.05 -5.12 -12.58
N LEU A 168 -1.33 -3.84 -12.82
CA LEU A 168 -1.85 -3.35 -14.09
C LEU A 168 -0.76 -3.17 -15.16
N ILE A 169 0.50 -3.42 -14.83
CA ILE A 169 1.63 -3.10 -15.72
C ILE A 169 2.39 -4.35 -16.18
N PHE A 170 2.98 -5.12 -15.28
CA PHE A 170 3.68 -6.38 -15.55
C PHE A 170 3.67 -7.29 -14.33
N PRO A 171 3.71 -8.61 -14.50
CA PRO A 171 3.86 -9.53 -13.39
C PRO A 171 5.32 -9.63 -12.92
N LEU A 172 5.50 -9.96 -11.64
CA LEU A 172 6.77 -10.40 -11.08
C LEU A 172 6.74 -11.92 -10.85
N PRO A 173 7.91 -12.59 -10.81
CA PRO A 173 7.97 -14.03 -10.57
C PRO A 173 7.49 -14.36 -9.14
N VAL A 174 6.96 -15.54 -8.98
CA VAL A 174 6.60 -16.09 -7.66
C VAL A 174 7.83 -16.08 -6.77
N ALA A 175 7.65 -15.71 -5.50
CA ALA A 175 8.72 -15.65 -4.51
C ALA A 175 9.59 -16.93 -4.52
N GLY A 176 10.89 -16.79 -4.68
CA GLY A 176 11.84 -17.89 -4.71
C GLY A 176 11.86 -18.74 -5.99
N SER A 177 10.97 -18.51 -6.97
CA SER A 177 10.96 -19.27 -8.22
C SER A 177 12.09 -18.92 -9.18
N GLN A 178 12.75 -17.78 -8.97
CA GLN A 178 13.88 -17.29 -9.75
C GLN A 178 14.92 -16.62 -8.84
N PRO A 179 16.20 -16.52 -9.27
CA PRO A 179 17.25 -15.87 -8.47
C PRO A 179 17.02 -14.37 -8.21
N LYS A 180 16.23 -13.70 -9.07
CA LYS A 180 15.97 -12.25 -8.98
C LYS A 180 14.51 -11.95 -9.28
N ARG A 181 13.97 -10.89 -8.65
CA ARG A 181 12.64 -10.31 -8.91
C ARG A 181 12.66 -9.44 -10.18
N SER A 182 12.87 -10.02 -11.33
CA SER A 182 12.84 -9.29 -12.61
C SER A 182 11.45 -9.33 -13.22
N PRO A 183 10.98 -8.24 -13.87
CA PRO A 183 9.70 -8.24 -14.56
C PRO A 183 9.57 -9.40 -15.54
N LEU A 184 8.41 -10.04 -15.52
CA LEU A 184 8.03 -11.05 -16.51
C LEU A 184 7.30 -10.39 -17.69
N PRO A 185 7.27 -11.01 -18.87
CA PRO A 185 6.42 -10.55 -19.97
C PRO A 185 4.97 -10.41 -19.53
N TRP A 186 4.33 -9.36 -19.98
CA TRP A 186 2.89 -9.18 -19.76
C TRP A 186 2.12 -10.26 -20.51
N ASP A 187 1.28 -10.99 -19.80
CA ASP A 187 0.31 -11.94 -20.37
C ASP A 187 -1.11 -11.43 -20.03
N PRO A 188 -1.87 -10.95 -21.00
CA PRO A 188 -3.21 -10.40 -20.78
C PRO A 188 -4.29 -11.48 -20.60
N ALA A 189 -3.97 -12.79 -20.67
CA ALA A 189 -4.93 -13.89 -20.56
C ALA A 189 -5.52 -14.08 -19.17
#